data_48b7819d27a2b6bc4be7efa015b8e2f4
#
_entry.id   48b7819d27a2b6bc4be7efa015b8e2f4
#
_cell.length_a   1.000
_cell.length_b   1.000
_cell.length_c   1.000
_cell.angle_alpha   90.00
_cell.angle_beta   90.00
_cell.angle_gamma   90.00
#
_symmetry.space_group_name_H-M   'P 1'
#
loop_
_entity.id
_entity.type
_entity.pdbx_description
1 polymer ?
#
loop_
_entity_poly.entity_id
_entity_poly.type
_entity_poly.pdbx_seq_one_letter_code
_entity_poly.pdbx_strand_id
1 'polypeptide(L)'
;PDRAPTLLTILTDRIELLKIHNADQVAVMKFTPEFAAMTPEDFVNKVLVDQLGATKVVVGKNFTYGSKAAGNVDSLKAHSQFETIVLDLEPSEGEVVSSTRIRKLIVEGNVELARTLLTRPHRLDGIVVHGEKRGREIGYPTANLGNLENQTIPADGVYAGWLTVGIDRWPAAISIGTNPTFDGVRGRQVEAYAIDQVGLELYS
;
A
#
# COMPACT_ATOMS: atom_id res chain seq x y z
N PRO A 1 3.10 -1.94 17.62
CA PRO A 1 3.42 -2.49 16.29
C PRO A 1 2.36 -3.48 15.84
N ASP A 2 1.88 -4.38 16.73
CA ASP A 2 0.99 -5.52 16.39
C ASP A 2 -0.43 -5.14 15.99
N ARG A 3 -0.78 -3.85 16.00
CA ARG A 3 -2.10 -3.33 15.61
C ARG A 3 -2.07 -2.46 14.36
N ALA A 4 -0.92 -2.33 13.70
CA ALA A 4 -0.84 -1.55 12.47
C ALA A 4 -1.59 -2.29 11.35
N PRO A 5 -2.47 -1.61 10.60
CA PRO A 5 -3.14 -2.23 9.47
C PRO A 5 -2.12 -2.56 8.37
N THR A 6 -2.39 -3.63 7.62
CA THR A 6 -1.57 -4.00 6.46
C THR A 6 -1.51 -2.87 5.42
N LEU A 7 -0.42 -2.81 4.68
CA LEU A 7 -0.18 -1.77 3.69
C LEU A 7 -0.93 -2.07 2.38
N LEU A 8 -1.64 -1.10 1.86
CA LEU A 8 -2.18 -1.10 0.49
C LEU A 8 -1.12 -0.76 -0.55
N THR A 9 -0.08 -0.07 -0.11
CA THR A 9 0.99 0.43 -0.97
C THR A 9 2.26 0.54 -0.14
N ILE A 10 3.33 -0.07 -0.56
CA ILE A 10 4.64 0.03 0.09
C ILE A 10 5.19 1.46 -0.05
N LEU A 11 6.22 1.79 0.72
CA LEU A 11 6.75 3.16 0.78
C LEU A 11 7.25 3.66 -0.57
N THR A 12 8.01 2.85 -1.29
CA THR A 12 8.54 3.18 -2.62
C THR A 12 7.45 3.52 -3.61
N ASP A 13 6.44 2.66 -3.73
CA ASP A 13 5.28 2.87 -4.60
C ASP A 13 4.47 4.11 -4.19
N ARG A 14 4.36 4.36 -2.88
CA ARG A 14 3.65 5.55 -2.39
C ARG A 14 4.36 6.83 -2.80
N ILE A 15 5.68 6.87 -2.75
CA ILE A 15 6.48 8.00 -3.21
C ILE A 15 6.31 8.20 -4.72
N GLU A 16 6.38 7.12 -5.51
CA GLU A 16 6.17 7.19 -6.97
C GLU A 16 4.77 7.72 -7.31
N LEU A 17 3.73 7.18 -6.67
CA LEU A 17 2.36 7.63 -6.90
C LEU A 17 2.17 9.11 -6.56
N LEU A 18 2.72 9.58 -5.45
CA LEU A 18 2.66 11.01 -5.10
C LEU A 18 3.34 11.87 -6.17
N LYS A 19 4.50 11.46 -6.69
CA LYS A 19 5.20 12.16 -7.77
C LYS A 19 4.40 12.15 -9.08
N ILE A 20 3.79 11.01 -9.45
CA ILE A 20 2.92 10.92 -10.64
C ILE A 20 1.73 11.89 -10.50
N HIS A 21 1.25 12.12 -9.29
CA HIS A 21 0.20 13.10 -8.99
C HIS A 21 0.74 14.51 -8.68
N ASN A 22 1.90 14.86 -9.25
CA ASN A 22 2.52 16.18 -9.22
C ASN A 22 2.98 16.66 -7.82
N ALA A 23 3.35 15.74 -6.94
CA ALA A 23 4.08 16.13 -5.75
C ALA A 23 5.56 16.39 -6.11
N ASP A 24 6.02 17.62 -5.99
CA ASP A 24 7.42 18.00 -6.25
C ASP A 24 8.38 17.36 -5.25
N GLN A 25 7.95 17.26 -4.00
CA GLN A 25 8.73 16.69 -2.91
C GLN A 25 7.87 15.79 -2.02
N VAL A 26 8.48 14.73 -1.49
CA VAL A 26 7.84 13.83 -0.53
C VAL A 26 8.72 13.74 0.71
N ALA A 27 8.22 14.24 1.82
CA ALA A 27 8.87 14.13 3.12
C ALA A 27 8.53 12.79 3.78
N VAL A 28 9.53 11.93 3.95
CA VAL A 28 9.38 10.65 4.65
C VAL A 28 9.82 10.81 6.09
N MET A 29 8.87 10.79 7.00
CA MET A 29 9.12 10.98 8.43
C MET A 29 9.08 9.65 9.19
N LYS A 30 10.07 9.38 10.03
CA LYS A 30 10.05 8.24 10.94
C LYS A 30 9.03 8.49 12.05
N PHE A 31 8.05 7.60 12.17
CA PHE A 31 7.05 7.67 13.23
C PHE A 31 7.61 7.03 14.51
N THR A 32 8.46 7.79 15.22
CA THR A 32 9.07 7.36 16.48
C THR A 32 8.11 7.57 17.68
N PRO A 33 8.37 6.96 18.85
CA PRO A 33 7.59 7.24 20.05
C PRO A 33 7.56 8.74 20.41
N GLU A 34 8.67 9.44 20.24
CA GLU A 34 8.79 10.90 20.48
C GLU A 34 7.90 11.68 19.53
N PHE A 35 7.91 11.31 18.22
CA PHE A 35 7.04 11.93 17.22
C PHE A 35 5.56 11.65 17.53
N ALA A 36 5.23 10.43 17.93
CA ALA A 36 3.86 10.04 18.30
C ALA A 36 3.36 10.75 19.57
N ALA A 37 4.26 11.14 20.47
CA ALA A 37 3.95 11.88 21.69
C ALA A 37 3.82 13.40 21.49
N MET A 38 4.15 13.91 20.28
CA MET A 38 4.13 15.35 19.98
C MET A 38 2.72 15.92 20.11
N THR A 39 2.58 17.04 20.81
CA THR A 39 1.30 17.73 20.94
C THR A 39 0.83 18.26 19.57
N PRO A 40 -0.47 18.53 19.35
CA PRO A 40 -0.94 19.17 18.13
C PRO A 40 -0.22 20.49 17.84
N GLU A 41 0.01 21.32 18.87
CA GLU A 41 0.68 22.59 18.72
C GLU A 41 2.15 22.44 18.34
N ASP A 42 2.87 21.51 18.97
CA ASP A 42 4.25 21.19 18.61
C ASP A 42 4.36 20.67 17.18
N PHE A 43 3.42 19.83 16.74
CA PHE A 43 3.39 19.34 15.36
C PHE A 43 3.22 20.48 14.37
N VAL A 44 2.30 21.41 14.63
CA VAL A 44 2.10 22.57 13.75
C VAL A 44 3.36 23.45 13.72
N ASN A 45 3.84 23.86 14.89
CA ASN A 45 4.96 24.81 14.95
C ASN A 45 6.27 24.18 14.43
N LYS A 46 6.67 23.04 14.99
CA LYS A 46 7.98 22.43 14.68
C LYS A 46 8.03 21.75 13.32
N VAL A 47 6.90 21.12 12.87
CA VAL A 47 6.90 20.36 11.63
C VAL A 47 6.37 21.19 10.47
N LEU A 48 5.14 21.71 10.58
CA LEU A 48 4.54 22.40 9.43
C LEU A 48 5.19 23.78 9.19
N VAL A 49 5.43 24.54 10.25
CA VAL A 49 5.99 25.91 10.12
C VAL A 49 7.51 25.89 10.02
N ASP A 50 8.20 25.37 11.05
CA ASP A 50 9.66 25.53 11.15
C ASP A 50 10.42 24.63 10.15
N GLN A 51 10.02 23.34 10.02
CA GLN A 51 10.73 22.41 9.15
C GLN A 51 10.28 22.47 7.69
N LEU A 52 8.96 22.55 7.46
CA LEU A 52 8.40 22.49 6.11
C LEU A 52 8.13 23.88 5.52
N GLY A 53 8.10 24.94 6.33
CA GLY A 53 7.79 26.29 5.86
C GLY A 53 6.43 26.38 5.18
N ALA A 54 5.45 25.63 5.69
CA ALA A 54 4.14 25.51 5.04
C ALA A 54 3.42 26.86 5.02
N THR A 55 3.05 27.31 3.84
CA THR A 55 2.20 28.49 3.62
C THR A 55 0.75 28.09 3.35
N LYS A 56 0.51 26.82 2.99
CA LYS A 56 -0.79 26.22 2.73
C LYS A 56 -0.79 24.76 3.14
N VAL A 57 -1.82 24.32 3.84
CA VAL A 57 -2.00 22.94 4.30
C VAL A 57 -3.33 22.41 3.78
N VAL A 58 -3.29 21.32 3.03
CA VAL A 58 -4.48 20.68 2.44
C VAL A 58 -4.74 19.36 3.14
N VAL A 59 -5.92 19.16 3.70
CA VAL A 59 -6.29 17.96 4.45
C VAL A 59 -7.71 17.52 4.16
N GLY A 60 -8.02 16.24 4.36
CA GLY A 60 -9.41 15.76 4.36
C GLY A 60 -10.14 16.19 5.64
N LYS A 61 -11.47 16.30 5.57
CA LYS A 61 -12.31 16.75 6.70
C LYS A 61 -12.23 15.86 7.95
N ASN A 62 -11.76 14.61 7.82
CA ASN A 62 -11.57 13.68 8.91
C ASN A 62 -10.12 13.65 9.42
N PHE A 63 -9.28 14.60 9.02
CA PHE A 63 -7.88 14.64 9.42
C PHE A 63 -7.75 14.91 10.92
N THR A 64 -6.93 14.09 11.56
CA THR A 64 -6.53 14.28 12.96
C THR A 64 -5.01 14.16 13.09
N TYR A 65 -4.43 14.87 14.06
CA TYR A 65 -2.99 14.91 14.23
C TYR A 65 -2.59 15.11 15.71
N GLY A 66 -1.28 14.99 15.96
CA GLY A 66 -0.72 15.09 17.30
C GLY A 66 -1.04 13.87 18.18
N SER A 67 -0.50 13.89 19.39
CA SER A 67 -0.66 12.81 20.35
C SER A 67 -2.13 12.51 20.63
N LYS A 68 -2.49 11.22 20.60
CA LYS A 68 -3.87 10.71 20.80
C LYS A 68 -4.90 11.32 19.84
N ALA A 69 -4.47 11.78 18.66
CA ALA A 69 -5.32 12.45 17.68
C ALA A 69 -6.08 13.67 18.26
N ALA A 70 -5.43 14.42 19.16
CA ALA A 70 -6.06 15.54 19.88
C ALA A 70 -6.25 16.78 18.99
N GLY A 71 -5.47 16.91 17.88
CA GLY A 71 -5.65 17.93 16.86
C GLY A 71 -6.66 17.50 15.81
N ASN A 72 -7.42 18.43 15.28
CA ASN A 72 -8.40 18.23 14.22
C ASN A 72 -8.37 19.40 13.22
N VAL A 73 -9.25 19.36 12.22
CA VAL A 73 -9.35 20.39 11.18
C VAL A 73 -9.63 21.79 11.76
N ASP A 74 -10.46 21.89 12.79
CA ASP A 74 -10.80 23.19 13.37
C ASP A 74 -9.61 23.79 14.12
N SER A 75 -8.87 22.97 14.89
CA SER A 75 -7.64 23.42 15.52
C SER A 75 -6.57 23.81 14.48
N LEU A 76 -6.51 23.11 13.33
CA LEU A 76 -5.59 23.44 12.25
C LEU A 76 -5.94 24.79 11.60
N LYS A 77 -7.23 25.07 11.37
CA LYS A 77 -7.73 26.35 10.84
C LYS A 77 -7.49 27.54 11.78
N ALA A 78 -7.36 27.29 13.08
CA ALA A 78 -7.10 28.36 14.06
C ALA A 78 -5.68 28.95 13.96
N HIS A 79 -4.76 28.25 13.27
CA HIS A 79 -3.41 28.75 13.05
C HIS A 79 -3.39 29.76 11.90
N SER A 80 -2.81 30.94 12.15
CA SER A 80 -2.73 32.03 11.17
C SER A 80 -1.45 32.00 10.30
N GLN A 81 -0.52 31.09 10.59
CA GLN A 81 0.78 31.01 9.89
C GLN A 81 0.66 30.45 8.47
N PHE A 82 -0.43 29.76 8.15
CA PHE A 82 -0.71 29.18 6.84
C PHE A 82 -2.22 29.14 6.55
N GLU A 83 -2.57 29.02 5.29
CA GLU A 83 -3.95 28.76 4.86
C GLU A 83 -4.29 27.27 5.01
N THR A 84 -5.43 26.95 5.63
CA THR A 84 -5.93 25.55 5.71
C THR A 84 -7.05 25.32 4.72
N ILE A 85 -6.84 24.40 3.76
CA ILE A 85 -7.86 23.93 2.81
C ILE A 85 -8.34 22.55 3.27
N VAL A 86 -9.64 22.40 3.37
CA VAL A 86 -10.28 21.14 3.77
C VAL A 86 -11.03 20.55 2.60
N LEU A 87 -10.68 19.32 2.27
CA LEU A 87 -11.35 18.57 1.21
C LEU A 87 -12.43 17.66 1.80
N ASP A 88 -13.55 17.59 1.12
CA ASP A 88 -14.58 16.62 1.41
C ASP A 88 -14.12 15.19 1.05
N LEU A 89 -14.73 14.21 1.70
CA LEU A 89 -14.49 12.80 1.37
C LEU A 89 -15.31 12.41 0.15
N GLU A 90 -14.66 11.84 -0.84
CA GLU A 90 -15.32 11.39 -2.06
C GLU A 90 -16.14 10.11 -1.79
N PRO A 91 -17.43 10.10 -2.06
CA PRO A 91 -18.23 8.88 -2.03
C PRO A 91 -18.05 8.08 -3.32
N SER A 92 -18.11 6.77 -3.21
CA SER A 92 -18.23 5.86 -4.36
C SER A 92 -19.25 4.77 -4.00
N GLU A 93 -20.26 4.58 -4.86
CA GLU A 93 -21.37 3.66 -4.63
C GLU A 93 -22.12 3.90 -3.30
N GLY A 94 -22.28 5.17 -2.91
CA GLY A 94 -22.97 5.57 -1.67
C GLY A 94 -22.11 5.43 -0.40
N GLU A 95 -20.90 4.93 -0.49
CA GLU A 95 -19.97 4.80 0.65
C GLU A 95 -18.70 5.62 0.44
N VAL A 96 -18.12 6.06 1.56
CA VAL A 96 -16.85 6.80 1.53
C VAL A 96 -15.70 5.89 1.06
N VAL A 97 -14.89 6.37 0.10
CA VAL A 97 -13.64 5.71 -0.28
C VAL A 97 -12.65 5.84 0.87
N SER A 98 -12.24 4.71 1.42
CA SER A 98 -11.29 4.66 2.53
C SER A 98 -10.32 3.49 2.42
N SER A 99 -9.11 3.65 2.97
CA SER A 99 -8.14 2.57 3.02
C SER A 99 -8.66 1.33 3.77
N THR A 100 -9.51 1.52 4.76
CA THR A 100 -10.13 0.41 5.52
C THR A 100 -11.07 -0.40 4.63
N ARG A 101 -11.95 0.27 3.86
CA ARG A 101 -12.86 -0.39 2.91
C ARG A 101 -12.07 -1.14 1.85
N ILE A 102 -11.03 -0.52 1.28
CA ILE A 102 -10.22 -1.14 0.23
C ILE A 102 -9.48 -2.38 0.75
N ARG A 103 -8.91 -2.33 1.97
CA ARG A 103 -8.28 -3.52 2.59
C ARG A 103 -9.26 -4.67 2.76
N LYS A 104 -10.46 -4.37 3.22
CA LYS A 104 -11.52 -5.37 3.36
C LYS A 104 -11.83 -6.06 2.03
N LEU A 105 -12.06 -5.28 0.97
CA LEU A 105 -12.33 -5.80 -0.38
C LEU A 105 -11.20 -6.71 -0.88
N ILE A 106 -9.94 -6.31 -0.70
CA ILE A 106 -8.78 -7.11 -1.10
C ILE A 106 -8.74 -8.42 -0.33
N VAL A 107 -8.87 -8.39 0.99
CA VAL A 107 -8.85 -9.59 1.84
C VAL A 107 -10.01 -10.53 1.53
N GLU A 108 -11.14 -10.03 1.06
CA GLU A 108 -12.30 -10.79 0.60
C GLU A 108 -12.14 -11.28 -0.86
N GLY A 109 -11.08 -10.89 -1.56
CA GLY A 109 -10.83 -11.28 -2.96
C GLY A 109 -11.55 -10.42 -3.99
N ASN A 110 -12.29 -9.40 -3.59
CA ASN A 110 -12.96 -8.46 -4.50
C ASN A 110 -11.98 -7.41 -5.05
N VAL A 111 -11.01 -7.89 -5.83
CA VAL A 111 -9.93 -7.06 -6.37
C VAL A 111 -10.40 -6.12 -7.48
N GLU A 112 -11.52 -6.42 -8.13
CA GLU A 112 -12.09 -5.54 -9.18
C GLU A 112 -12.68 -4.27 -8.58
N LEU A 113 -13.51 -4.38 -7.55
CA LEU A 113 -14.01 -3.21 -6.85
C LEU A 113 -12.89 -2.44 -6.15
N ALA A 114 -11.92 -3.16 -5.54
CA ALA A 114 -10.74 -2.53 -4.98
C ALA A 114 -9.95 -1.74 -6.05
N ARG A 115 -9.79 -2.26 -7.28
CA ARG A 115 -9.17 -1.57 -8.41
C ARG A 115 -9.93 -0.28 -8.78
N THR A 116 -11.26 -0.35 -8.82
CA THR A 116 -12.10 0.83 -9.11
C THR A 116 -11.85 1.93 -8.07
N LEU A 117 -11.87 1.58 -6.78
CA LEU A 117 -11.65 2.54 -5.69
C LEU A 117 -10.21 3.05 -5.62
N LEU A 118 -9.23 2.24 -6.00
CA LEU A 118 -7.82 2.61 -6.08
C LEU A 118 -7.48 3.38 -7.36
N THR A 119 -8.36 3.36 -8.38
CA THR A 119 -8.11 3.84 -9.76
C THR A 119 -6.95 3.13 -10.47
N ARG A 120 -6.49 2.02 -9.92
CA ARG A 120 -5.39 1.19 -10.42
C ARG A 120 -5.47 -0.23 -9.85
N PRO A 121 -4.87 -1.24 -10.48
CA PRO A 121 -4.76 -2.56 -9.86
C PRO A 121 -4.06 -2.51 -8.50
N HIS A 122 -4.48 -3.37 -7.58
CA HIS A 122 -3.70 -3.61 -6.37
C HIS A 122 -2.36 -4.26 -6.74
N ARG A 123 -1.29 -3.84 -6.08
CA ARG A 123 0.07 -4.33 -6.32
C ARG A 123 0.63 -4.96 -5.05
N LEU A 124 1.27 -6.10 -5.23
CA LEU A 124 2.16 -6.71 -4.25
C LEU A 124 3.60 -6.54 -4.76
N ASP A 125 4.50 -6.20 -3.87
CA ASP A 125 5.91 -6.04 -4.17
C ASP A 125 6.72 -6.98 -3.28
N GLY A 126 7.65 -7.72 -3.88
CA GLY A 126 8.44 -8.72 -3.17
C GLY A 126 9.66 -9.13 -3.95
N ILE A 127 10.47 -9.97 -3.36
CA ILE A 127 11.62 -10.62 -4.02
C ILE A 127 11.21 -12.00 -4.51
N VAL A 128 11.73 -12.40 -5.66
CA VAL A 128 11.51 -13.75 -6.16
C VAL A 128 12.35 -14.72 -5.34
N VAL A 129 11.71 -15.66 -4.68
CA VAL A 129 12.32 -16.70 -3.86
C VAL A 129 12.21 -18.07 -4.54
N HIS A 130 13.12 -18.98 -4.21
CA HIS A 130 13.04 -20.33 -4.72
C HIS A 130 11.83 -21.05 -4.14
N GLY A 131 10.89 -21.41 -5.02
CA GLY A 131 9.76 -22.30 -4.70
C GLY A 131 10.12 -23.79 -4.91
N GLU A 132 9.12 -24.64 -4.85
CA GLU A 132 9.28 -26.11 -5.01
C GLU A 132 9.59 -26.54 -6.46
N LYS A 133 9.72 -25.61 -7.40
CA LYS A 133 10.07 -25.83 -8.83
C LYS A 133 9.11 -26.77 -9.61
N ARG A 134 8.00 -27.21 -9.02
CA ARG A 134 7.02 -28.12 -9.67
C ARG A 134 6.47 -27.56 -10.98
N GLY A 135 6.17 -26.26 -11.02
CA GLY A 135 5.73 -25.58 -12.23
C GLY A 135 6.74 -25.66 -13.38
N ARG A 136 8.06 -25.61 -13.09
CA ARG A 136 9.12 -25.71 -14.08
C ARG A 136 9.16 -27.10 -14.75
N GLU A 137 8.89 -28.16 -13.99
CA GLU A 137 8.88 -29.54 -14.49
C GLU A 137 7.74 -29.81 -15.48
N ILE A 138 6.62 -29.10 -15.34
CA ILE A 138 5.42 -29.20 -16.19
C ILE A 138 5.33 -28.07 -17.23
N GLY A 139 6.40 -27.26 -17.40
CA GLY A 139 6.44 -26.20 -18.42
C GLY A 139 5.83 -24.87 -18.04
N TYR A 140 5.43 -24.68 -16.77
CA TYR A 140 4.84 -23.43 -16.25
C TYR A 140 5.70 -22.84 -15.10
N PRO A 141 6.88 -22.26 -15.40
CA PRO A 141 7.72 -21.67 -14.36
C PRO A 141 7.03 -20.50 -13.68
N THR A 142 6.89 -20.54 -12.35
CA THR A 142 6.28 -19.49 -11.55
C THR A 142 7.33 -18.72 -10.76
N ALA A 143 7.13 -17.41 -10.64
CA ALA A 143 7.83 -16.57 -9.67
C ALA A 143 7.13 -16.68 -8.32
N ASN A 144 7.81 -17.18 -7.30
CA ASN A 144 7.32 -17.18 -5.94
C ASN A 144 7.74 -15.88 -5.26
N LEU A 145 6.79 -15.10 -4.76
CA LEU A 145 7.06 -13.83 -4.09
C LEU A 145 7.27 -14.05 -2.59
N GLY A 146 8.44 -13.62 -2.10
CA GLY A 146 8.76 -13.48 -0.67
C GLY A 146 8.75 -12.01 -0.25
N ASN A 147 8.99 -11.76 1.05
CA ASN A 147 9.00 -10.41 1.65
C ASN A 147 7.65 -9.65 1.50
N LEU A 148 6.54 -10.36 1.67
CA LEU A 148 5.21 -9.78 1.59
C LEU A 148 4.67 -9.32 2.96
N GLU A 149 5.54 -9.28 3.99
CA GLU A 149 5.14 -8.91 5.34
C GLU A 149 4.51 -7.52 5.35
N ASN A 150 3.44 -7.40 6.10
CA ASN A 150 2.65 -6.18 6.25
C ASN A 150 1.91 -5.69 4.99
N GLN A 151 1.98 -6.36 3.86
CA GLN A 151 1.16 -6.03 2.70
C GLN A 151 -0.22 -6.67 2.79
N THR A 152 -1.23 -6.02 2.18
CA THR A 152 -2.59 -6.57 2.12
C THR A 152 -2.65 -7.59 0.99
N ILE A 153 -2.70 -8.87 1.34
CA ILE A 153 -2.73 -9.98 0.37
C ILE A 153 -4.19 -10.36 0.10
N PRO A 154 -4.62 -10.51 -1.18
CA PRO A 154 -5.97 -10.94 -1.55
C PRO A 154 -6.32 -12.32 -0.99
N ALA A 155 -7.60 -12.66 -0.97
CA ALA A 155 -8.08 -14.01 -0.62
C ALA A 155 -7.37 -15.11 -1.42
N ASP A 156 -7.43 -16.35 -0.94
CA ASP A 156 -6.93 -17.50 -1.71
C ASP A 156 -7.71 -17.64 -3.01
N GLY A 157 -6.99 -17.86 -4.11
CA GLY A 157 -7.58 -17.92 -5.44
C GLY A 157 -6.58 -17.73 -6.56
N VAL A 158 -7.09 -17.67 -7.79
CA VAL A 158 -6.30 -17.36 -9.00
C VAL A 158 -6.79 -16.06 -9.59
N TYR A 159 -5.86 -15.17 -9.86
CA TYR A 159 -6.13 -13.81 -10.33
C TYR A 159 -5.44 -13.55 -11.66
N ALA A 160 -6.12 -12.86 -12.55
CA ALA A 160 -5.49 -12.26 -13.73
C ALA A 160 -4.80 -10.96 -13.34
N GLY A 161 -3.56 -10.79 -13.79
CA GLY A 161 -2.78 -9.61 -13.41
C GLY A 161 -1.57 -9.40 -14.30
N TRP A 162 -0.58 -8.76 -13.73
CA TRP A 162 0.68 -8.46 -14.38
C TRP A 162 1.85 -8.84 -13.48
N LEU A 163 2.85 -9.49 -14.04
CA LEU A 163 4.17 -9.63 -13.43
C LEU A 163 5.08 -8.53 -14.00
N THR A 164 5.69 -7.75 -13.10
CA THR A 164 6.64 -6.69 -13.47
C THR A 164 7.99 -6.96 -12.82
N VAL A 165 9.06 -6.96 -13.59
CA VAL A 165 10.44 -7.10 -13.09
C VAL A 165 11.30 -6.04 -13.77
N GLY A 166 11.81 -5.09 -13.00
CA GLY A 166 12.49 -3.92 -13.56
C GLY A 166 11.56 -3.11 -14.46
N ILE A 167 11.92 -3.01 -15.74
CA ILE A 167 11.13 -2.28 -16.77
C ILE A 167 10.18 -3.20 -17.55
N ASP A 168 10.36 -4.49 -17.41
CA ASP A 168 9.60 -5.48 -18.18
C ASP A 168 8.28 -5.83 -17.46
N ARG A 169 7.23 -6.05 -18.26
CA ARG A 169 5.89 -6.33 -17.77
C ARG A 169 5.16 -7.32 -18.67
N TRP A 170 4.65 -8.40 -18.08
CA TRP A 170 3.96 -9.48 -18.77
C TRP A 170 2.57 -9.72 -18.17
N PRO A 171 1.56 -10.10 -18.97
CA PRO A 171 0.33 -10.67 -18.45
C PRO A 171 0.66 -11.88 -17.57
N ALA A 172 -0.03 -12.03 -16.47
CA ALA A 172 0.25 -13.12 -15.54
C ALA A 172 -1.01 -13.74 -14.94
N ALA A 173 -0.95 -15.05 -14.73
CA ALA A 173 -1.84 -15.76 -13.81
C ALA A 173 -1.16 -15.79 -12.42
N ILE A 174 -1.87 -15.27 -11.41
CA ILE A 174 -1.35 -15.13 -10.06
C ILE A 174 -2.14 -16.06 -9.14
N SER A 175 -1.46 -17.02 -8.55
CA SER A 175 -2.02 -17.94 -7.56
C SER A 175 -1.70 -17.46 -6.16
N ILE A 176 -2.71 -17.37 -5.31
CA ILE A 176 -2.58 -17.06 -3.89
C ILE A 176 -3.21 -18.18 -3.09
N GLY A 177 -2.48 -18.78 -2.15
CA GLY A 177 -2.98 -19.87 -1.34
C GLY A 177 -1.99 -20.38 -0.31
N THR A 178 -2.46 -21.29 0.51
CA THR A 178 -1.66 -22.05 1.46
C THR A 178 -1.43 -23.45 0.91
N ASN A 179 -0.16 -23.84 0.70
CA ASN A 179 0.16 -25.22 0.36
C ASN A 179 0.31 -26.03 1.66
N PRO A 180 -0.62 -26.96 1.96
CA PRO A 180 -0.42 -27.88 3.07
C PRO A 180 0.76 -28.80 2.73
N THR A 181 1.81 -28.77 3.53
CA THR A 181 2.92 -29.73 3.45
C THR A 181 2.86 -30.68 4.63
N PHE A 182 3.44 -31.88 4.48
CA PHE A 182 3.49 -32.91 5.54
C PHE A 182 4.18 -32.45 6.83
N ASP A 183 4.95 -31.33 6.77
CA ASP A 183 5.76 -30.83 7.89
C ASP A 183 5.24 -29.52 8.53
N GLY A 184 3.98 -29.12 8.29
CA GLY A 184 3.39 -27.96 8.96
C GLY A 184 2.66 -26.98 8.03
N VAL A 185 2.01 -25.98 8.63
CA VAL A 185 1.30 -24.91 7.91
C VAL A 185 2.33 -23.91 7.40
N ARG A 186 2.65 -23.94 6.12
CA ARG A 186 3.38 -22.85 5.47
C ARG A 186 2.47 -21.61 5.40
N GLY A 187 3.08 -20.44 5.57
CA GLY A 187 2.39 -19.17 5.35
C GLY A 187 1.80 -19.08 3.93
N ARG A 188 0.88 -18.16 3.74
CA ARG A 188 0.25 -17.88 2.45
C ARG A 188 1.32 -17.57 1.39
N GLN A 189 1.27 -18.25 0.25
CA GLN A 189 2.19 -18.09 -0.88
C GLN A 189 1.52 -17.30 -1.99
N VAL A 190 2.32 -16.51 -2.69
CA VAL A 190 1.92 -15.77 -3.89
C VAL A 190 2.85 -16.20 -5.02
N GLU A 191 2.28 -16.81 -6.05
CA GLU A 191 2.99 -17.30 -7.22
C GLU A 191 2.47 -16.62 -8.47
N ALA A 192 3.35 -16.14 -9.33
CA ALA A 192 2.99 -15.50 -10.60
C ALA A 192 3.60 -16.28 -11.77
N TYR A 193 2.75 -16.69 -12.70
CA TYR A 193 3.12 -17.27 -13.99
C TYR A 193 2.98 -16.21 -15.09
N ALA A 194 4.07 -15.84 -15.75
CA ALA A 194 4.04 -14.95 -16.91
C ALA A 194 3.51 -15.72 -18.13
N ILE A 195 2.36 -15.30 -18.65
CA ILE A 195 1.68 -15.97 -19.76
C ILE A 195 2.50 -15.79 -21.03
N ASP A 196 2.61 -16.87 -21.82
CA ASP A 196 3.34 -16.91 -23.10
C ASP A 196 4.83 -16.57 -23.02
N GLN A 197 5.44 -16.64 -21.81
CA GLN A 197 6.88 -16.47 -21.64
C GLN A 197 7.56 -17.82 -21.38
N VAL A 198 8.54 -18.16 -22.22
CA VAL A 198 9.35 -19.37 -22.09
C VAL A 198 10.79 -18.97 -21.70
N GLY A 199 11.35 -19.65 -20.72
CA GLY A 199 12.75 -19.44 -20.33
C GLY A 199 13.02 -18.14 -19.58
N LEU A 200 11.99 -17.52 -18.98
CA LEU A 200 12.15 -16.32 -18.17
C LEU A 200 12.96 -16.65 -16.90
N GLU A 201 14.16 -16.09 -16.80
CA GLU A 201 15.00 -16.21 -15.60
C GLU A 201 14.71 -15.04 -14.67
N LEU A 202 13.99 -15.34 -13.57
CA LEU A 202 13.56 -14.35 -12.57
C LEU A 202 14.43 -14.40 -11.30
N TYR A 203 15.37 -15.30 -11.25
CA TYR A 203 16.27 -15.50 -10.11
C TYR A 203 17.61 -14.82 -10.44
N SER A 204 17.90 -13.72 -9.79
CA SER A 204 19.20 -13.05 -9.82
C SER A 204 19.90 -13.15 -8.47
#